data_60af9f1f1eeab0b97199af7767d64db7
#
_entry.id   60af9f1f1eeab0b97199af7767d64db7
#
_cell.length_a   1.000
_cell.length_b   1.000
_cell.length_c   1.000
_cell.angle_alpha   90.00
_cell.angle_beta   90.00
_cell.angle_gamma   90.00
#
_symmetry.space_group_name_H-M   'P 1'
#
loop_
_entity.id
_entity.type
_entity.pdbx_description
1 polymer ?
#
loop_
_entity_poly.entity_id
_entity_poly.type
_entity_poly.pdbx_seq_one_letter_code
_entity_poly.pdbx_strand_id
1 'polypeptide(L)'
;MTQSLQWLAYVLLGAGILGAAASAATGRAAPAPPAVAAAGAGEQRVATERLRVQIVQTYPHDPNAFTQGLVLAGGRLFESTGLEGRSSLREVDLTTGRVLRRLDVPAPVFAEGLALVGTRLFQITWKHETVYTYDRDTFKKGPTFPYSGEGWGLCHNGQELVMSDGSARLTFRGPETFRAMREVVVREGGQPVDSLNELECVGPHVYANVWMTERIVRIDPKTGAVTATIDASNLLPAAERYGTDVLNGIAHDPSNDTFLITGKLWPKLFRVRFVR
;
A
#
# COMPACT_ATOMS: atom_id res chain seq x y z
N MET A 1 5.86 -25.62 -7.55
CA MET A 1 5.44 -24.86 -6.37
C MET A 1 5.59 -23.40 -6.75
N THR A 2 4.47 -22.69 -6.88
CA THR A 2 4.44 -21.28 -7.27
C THR A 2 4.99 -20.41 -6.13
N GLN A 3 5.71 -19.35 -6.46
CA GLN A 3 6.34 -18.45 -5.49
C GLN A 3 5.34 -17.83 -4.46
N SER A 4 4.06 -17.78 -4.78
CA SER A 4 2.98 -17.41 -3.85
C SER A 4 2.85 -18.32 -2.63
N LEU A 5 3.19 -19.60 -2.74
CA LEU A 5 3.20 -20.53 -1.60
C LEU A 5 4.38 -20.29 -0.64
N GLN A 6 5.50 -19.75 -1.11
CA GLN A 6 6.61 -19.37 -0.23
C GLN A 6 6.26 -18.16 0.64
N TRP A 7 5.48 -17.21 0.12
CA TRP A 7 4.98 -16.07 0.89
C TRP A 7 4.07 -16.47 2.05
N LEU A 8 3.15 -17.41 1.85
CA LEU A 8 2.28 -17.93 2.90
C LEU A 8 3.06 -18.59 4.06
N ALA A 9 4.19 -19.23 3.78
CA ALA A 9 4.99 -19.89 4.80
C ALA A 9 5.72 -18.90 5.73
N TYR A 10 6.06 -17.71 5.27
CA TYR A 10 6.75 -16.70 6.08
C TYR A 10 5.81 -15.89 7.00
N VAL A 11 4.54 -15.74 6.64
CA VAL A 11 3.56 -14.97 7.43
C VAL A 11 2.99 -15.79 8.61
N LEU A 12 2.95 -17.13 8.51
CA LEU A 12 2.37 -18.01 9.53
C LEU A 12 3.29 -18.31 10.74
N LEU A 13 4.58 -17.93 10.69
CA LEU A 13 5.54 -18.21 11.78
C LEU A 13 5.67 -17.11 12.83
N GLY A 14 4.87 -16.03 12.77
CA GLY A 14 4.92 -14.89 13.68
C GLY A 14 3.95 -14.90 14.87
N ALA A 15 3.07 -15.90 15.02
CA ALA A 15 2.11 -15.99 16.13
C ALA A 15 2.66 -16.85 17.26
N GLY A 16 3.56 -16.30 18.09
CA GLY A 16 4.04 -16.90 19.34
C GLY A 16 2.98 -16.83 20.44
N ILE A 17 2.60 -17.98 20.96
CA ILE A 17 1.68 -18.16 22.08
C ILE A 17 2.38 -17.74 23.39
N LEU A 18 1.92 -16.67 24.05
CA LEU A 18 2.26 -16.34 25.41
C LEU A 18 1.14 -16.83 26.35
N GLY A 19 1.39 -17.95 27.01
CA GLY A 19 0.56 -18.46 28.10
C GLY A 19 0.75 -17.62 29.36
N ALA A 20 -0.32 -17.01 29.85
CA ALA A 20 -0.35 -16.33 31.14
C ALA A 20 -0.93 -17.26 32.21
N ALA A 21 -0.16 -17.53 33.28
CA ALA A 21 -0.60 -18.23 34.45
C ALA A 21 -1.45 -17.30 35.32
N ALA A 22 -2.67 -17.74 35.66
CA ALA A 22 -3.57 -17.03 36.55
C ALA A 22 -3.21 -17.35 38.04
N SER A 23 -2.91 -16.32 38.81
CA SER A 23 -2.80 -16.38 40.25
C SER A 23 -4.08 -15.81 40.86
N ALA A 24 -4.79 -16.60 41.68
CA ALA A 24 -6.01 -16.20 42.35
C ALA A 24 -5.66 -15.44 43.66
N ALA A 25 -6.05 -14.18 43.73
CA ALA A 25 -6.03 -13.41 44.97
C ALA A 25 -7.47 -13.06 45.36
N THR A 26 -7.90 -13.54 46.54
CA THR A 26 -9.17 -13.19 47.15
C THR A 26 -9.09 -11.79 47.78
N GLY A 27 -9.76 -10.84 47.21
CA GLY A 27 -9.86 -9.46 47.73
C GLY A 27 -11.31 -8.99 47.74
N ARG A 28 -11.72 -8.50 48.92
CA ARG A 28 -13.04 -7.99 49.27
C ARG A 28 -13.48 -6.83 48.37
N ALA A 29 -14.68 -6.90 47.82
CA ALA A 29 -15.23 -5.90 46.90
C ALA A 29 -15.49 -4.56 47.63
N ALA A 30 -14.95 -3.47 47.06
CA ALA A 30 -15.33 -2.09 47.37
C ALA A 30 -16.57 -1.68 46.54
N PRO A 31 -17.41 -0.76 47.03
CA PRO A 31 -18.62 -0.34 46.29
C PRO A 31 -18.26 0.38 44.99
N ALA A 32 -18.99 0.06 43.94
CA ALA A 32 -18.84 0.66 42.62
C ALA A 32 -19.16 2.16 42.63
N PRO A 33 -18.37 3.00 41.94
CA PRO A 33 -18.74 4.40 41.76
C PRO A 33 -19.96 4.50 40.80
N PRO A 34 -20.76 5.58 40.90
CA PRO A 34 -21.91 5.76 40.03
C PRO A 34 -21.52 5.80 38.58
N ALA A 35 -22.25 5.09 37.75
CA ALA A 35 -22.07 5.09 36.29
C ALA A 35 -22.27 6.51 35.75
N VAL A 36 -21.18 7.13 35.32
CA VAL A 36 -21.26 8.33 34.51
C VAL A 36 -21.75 7.86 33.14
N ALA A 37 -22.97 8.26 32.79
CA ALA A 37 -23.49 8.05 31.44
C ALA A 37 -22.54 8.71 30.43
N ALA A 38 -21.77 7.92 29.71
CA ALA A 38 -21.02 8.40 28.58
C ALA A 38 -22.05 8.87 27.54
N ALA A 39 -22.15 10.18 27.39
CA ALA A 39 -22.84 10.80 26.26
C ALA A 39 -22.10 10.29 24.99
N GLY A 40 -22.68 9.28 24.36
CA GLY A 40 -22.24 8.79 23.07
C GLY A 40 -22.41 9.92 22.06
N ALA A 41 -21.33 10.63 21.75
CA ALA A 41 -21.27 11.39 20.52
C ALA A 41 -21.51 10.38 19.40
N GLY A 42 -22.68 10.42 18.78
CA GLY A 42 -23.04 9.55 17.68
C GLY A 42 -22.02 9.74 16.56
N GLU A 43 -21.10 8.79 16.45
CA GLU A 43 -20.19 8.69 15.31
C GLU A 43 -21.09 8.53 14.08
N GLN A 44 -21.26 9.62 13.31
CA GLN A 44 -21.98 9.56 12.04
C GLN A 44 -21.25 8.52 11.18
N ARG A 45 -21.86 7.34 11.07
CA ARG A 45 -21.38 6.30 10.15
C ARG A 45 -21.43 6.88 8.74
N VAL A 46 -20.27 7.32 8.25
CA VAL A 46 -20.12 7.68 6.84
C VAL A 46 -20.44 6.42 6.02
N ALA A 47 -21.49 6.51 5.21
CA ALA A 47 -21.86 5.39 4.34
C ALA A 47 -20.73 5.17 3.34
N THR A 48 -20.15 3.97 3.35
CA THR A 48 -19.09 3.59 2.41
C THR A 48 -19.68 3.46 1.01
N GLU A 49 -19.21 4.25 0.06
CA GLU A 49 -19.59 4.12 -1.36
C GLU A 49 -19.14 2.77 -1.91
N ARG A 50 -19.94 2.20 -2.82
CA ARG A 50 -19.57 1.00 -3.59
C ARG A 50 -19.28 1.42 -5.01
N LEU A 51 -18.03 1.28 -5.42
CA LEU A 51 -17.55 1.64 -6.75
C LEU A 51 -17.02 0.38 -7.45
N ARG A 52 -16.95 0.45 -8.76
CA ARG A 52 -16.33 -0.58 -9.62
C ARG A 52 -15.35 0.06 -10.59
N VAL A 53 -14.47 -0.73 -11.12
CA VAL A 53 -13.52 -0.30 -12.13
C VAL A 53 -14.19 -0.28 -13.51
N GLN A 54 -14.03 0.84 -14.22
CA GLN A 54 -14.33 0.98 -15.63
C GLN A 54 -13.02 1.13 -16.40
N ILE A 55 -12.68 0.15 -17.25
CA ILE A 55 -11.48 0.20 -18.09
C ILE A 55 -11.65 1.28 -19.15
N VAL A 56 -10.69 2.20 -19.22
CA VAL A 56 -10.60 3.24 -20.26
C VAL A 56 -9.63 2.79 -21.34
N GLN A 57 -8.48 2.22 -20.94
CA GLN A 57 -7.44 1.75 -21.84
C GLN A 57 -6.62 0.64 -21.19
N THR A 58 -6.05 -0.24 -21.97
CA THR A 58 -5.14 -1.30 -21.54
C THR A 58 -3.79 -1.10 -22.19
N TYR A 59 -2.73 -1.27 -21.40
CA TYR A 59 -1.35 -1.18 -21.84
C TYR A 59 -0.62 -2.50 -21.58
N PRO A 60 0.43 -2.83 -22.34
CA PRO A 60 1.37 -3.89 -21.97
C PRO A 60 2.04 -3.57 -20.63
N HIS A 61 2.36 -4.61 -19.86
CA HIS A 61 3.15 -4.52 -18.66
C HIS A 61 4.14 -5.71 -18.59
N ASP A 62 5.28 -5.53 -17.93
CA ASP A 62 6.29 -6.57 -17.82
C ASP A 62 5.82 -7.73 -16.92
N PRO A 63 5.55 -8.93 -17.43
CA PRO A 63 5.07 -10.05 -16.61
C PRO A 63 6.11 -10.58 -15.61
N ASN A 64 7.32 -10.04 -15.62
CA ASN A 64 8.35 -10.32 -14.62
C ASN A 64 8.42 -9.24 -13.51
N ALA A 65 7.61 -8.18 -13.61
CA ALA A 65 7.53 -7.16 -12.60
C ALA A 65 6.71 -7.64 -11.40
N PHE A 66 7.36 -7.86 -10.26
CA PHE A 66 6.67 -8.07 -9.00
C PHE A 66 6.37 -6.70 -8.38
N THR A 67 5.33 -6.03 -8.91
CA THR A 67 5.00 -4.64 -8.62
C THR A 67 4.67 -4.42 -7.15
N GLN A 68 5.38 -3.47 -6.53
CA GLN A 68 5.21 -3.11 -5.13
C GLN A 68 4.94 -1.62 -4.91
N GLY A 69 5.16 -0.80 -5.92
CA GLY A 69 4.83 0.62 -5.88
C GLY A 69 4.79 1.20 -7.27
N LEU A 70 3.87 2.13 -7.50
CA LEU A 70 3.65 2.81 -8.77
C LEU A 70 3.55 4.32 -8.55
N VAL A 71 4.19 5.11 -9.42
CA VAL A 71 4.12 6.59 -9.39
C VAL A 71 4.04 7.12 -10.81
N LEU A 72 2.99 7.89 -11.12
CA LEU A 72 2.91 8.65 -12.37
C LEU A 72 3.20 10.13 -12.09
N ALA A 73 4.24 10.68 -12.70
CA ALA A 73 4.63 12.07 -12.50
C ALA A 73 5.12 12.70 -13.80
N GLY A 74 4.43 13.76 -14.24
CA GLY A 74 4.79 14.47 -15.48
C GLY A 74 4.75 13.57 -16.72
N GLY A 75 3.80 12.63 -16.77
CA GLY A 75 3.66 11.67 -17.87
C GLY A 75 4.68 10.52 -17.85
N ARG A 76 5.53 10.44 -16.82
CA ARG A 76 6.53 9.38 -16.63
C ARG A 76 6.05 8.41 -15.58
N LEU A 77 6.11 7.11 -15.87
CA LEU A 77 5.73 6.04 -14.96
C LEU A 77 6.98 5.47 -14.27
N PHE A 78 6.98 5.50 -12.94
CA PHE A 78 8.01 4.88 -12.11
C PHE A 78 7.42 3.68 -11.39
N GLU A 79 8.20 2.62 -11.27
CA GLU A 79 7.77 1.37 -10.67
C GLU A 79 8.85 0.85 -9.72
N SER A 80 8.42 0.46 -8.52
CA SER A 80 9.19 -0.35 -7.58
C SER A 80 8.81 -1.80 -7.71
N THR A 81 9.76 -2.69 -7.89
CA THR A 81 9.52 -4.14 -7.94
C THR A 81 10.24 -4.85 -6.81
N GLY A 82 9.56 -5.85 -6.23
CA GLY A 82 10.07 -6.69 -5.15
C GLY A 82 10.82 -7.93 -5.64
N LEU A 83 11.00 -8.87 -4.73
CA LEU A 83 11.74 -10.12 -4.75
C LEU A 83 13.23 -9.96 -4.44
N GLU A 84 13.70 -10.71 -3.45
CA GLU A 84 15.12 -10.72 -3.06
C GLU A 84 16.02 -11.08 -4.24
N GLY A 85 17.07 -10.27 -4.45
CA GLY A 85 17.99 -10.41 -5.58
C GLY A 85 17.43 -10.00 -6.95
N ARG A 86 16.14 -9.56 -7.02
CA ARG A 86 15.49 -9.11 -8.25
C ARG A 86 14.79 -7.76 -8.10
N SER A 87 14.78 -7.19 -6.90
CA SER A 87 14.18 -5.90 -6.60
C SER A 87 14.80 -4.77 -7.42
N SER A 88 13.97 -3.85 -7.90
CA SER A 88 14.46 -2.74 -8.73
C SER A 88 13.59 -1.49 -8.61
N LEU A 89 14.19 -0.35 -8.93
CA LEU A 89 13.49 0.88 -9.29
C LEU A 89 13.54 1.02 -10.82
N ARG A 90 12.39 1.31 -11.44
CA ARG A 90 12.26 1.38 -12.91
C ARG A 90 11.60 2.68 -13.34
N GLU A 91 11.94 3.12 -14.53
CA GLU A 91 11.11 4.03 -15.33
C GLU A 91 10.59 3.23 -16.52
N VAL A 92 9.27 3.28 -16.75
CA VAL A 92 8.58 2.44 -17.73
C VAL A 92 7.86 3.32 -18.75
N ASP A 93 7.98 2.99 -20.01
CA ASP A 93 7.16 3.58 -21.06
C ASP A 93 5.72 3.07 -20.93
N LEU A 94 4.80 3.97 -20.61
CA LEU A 94 3.40 3.62 -20.34
C LEU A 94 2.73 2.94 -21.55
N THR A 95 3.09 3.34 -22.76
CA THR A 95 2.42 2.87 -23.97
C THR A 95 2.85 1.46 -24.37
N THR A 96 4.13 1.16 -24.18
CA THR A 96 4.73 -0.10 -24.64
C THR A 96 5.05 -1.07 -23.53
N GLY A 97 4.97 -0.65 -22.25
CA GLY A 97 5.41 -1.43 -21.09
C GLY A 97 6.93 -1.66 -21.02
N ARG A 98 7.69 -1.03 -21.92
CA ARG A 98 9.15 -1.21 -21.99
C ARG A 98 9.84 -0.47 -20.84
N VAL A 99 10.75 -1.15 -20.15
CA VAL A 99 11.63 -0.53 -19.16
C VAL A 99 12.63 0.39 -19.87
N LEU A 100 12.52 1.68 -19.63
CA LEU A 100 13.39 2.71 -20.20
C LEU A 100 14.68 2.86 -19.40
N ARG A 101 14.56 2.71 -18.06
CA ARG A 101 15.66 2.81 -17.12
C ARG A 101 15.41 1.90 -15.94
N ARG A 102 16.45 1.27 -15.43
CA ARG A 102 16.41 0.35 -14.29
C ARG A 102 17.60 0.58 -13.38
N LEU A 103 17.34 0.55 -12.08
CA LEU A 103 18.35 0.47 -11.03
C LEU A 103 18.02 -0.73 -10.15
N ASP A 104 18.95 -1.68 -10.05
CA ASP A 104 18.78 -2.83 -9.19
C ASP A 104 19.03 -2.45 -7.73
N VAL A 105 18.17 -2.96 -6.85
CA VAL A 105 18.34 -2.87 -5.41
C VAL A 105 19.24 -4.02 -4.95
N PRO A 106 20.27 -3.77 -4.12
CA PRO A 106 21.20 -4.82 -3.71
C PRO A 106 20.52 -5.99 -2.99
N ALA A 107 20.91 -7.22 -3.31
CA ALA A 107 20.50 -8.40 -2.55
C ALA A 107 21.05 -8.32 -1.09
N PRO A 108 20.33 -8.86 -0.09
CA PRO A 108 19.06 -9.61 -0.15
C PRO A 108 17.82 -8.74 0.03
N VAL A 109 17.88 -7.44 -0.28
CA VAL A 109 16.81 -6.49 -0.01
C VAL A 109 15.57 -6.78 -0.88
N PHE A 110 14.39 -6.83 -0.24
CA PHE A 110 13.11 -6.84 -0.90
C PHE A 110 12.56 -5.40 -0.91
N ALA A 111 12.50 -4.77 -2.09
CA ALA A 111 11.95 -3.44 -2.24
C ALA A 111 10.42 -3.47 -2.30
N GLU A 112 9.79 -2.43 -1.77
CA GLU A 112 8.36 -2.29 -1.58
C GLU A 112 7.86 -0.94 -2.13
N GLY A 113 6.93 -0.29 -1.46
CA GLY A 113 6.25 0.92 -1.89
C GLY A 113 7.17 2.04 -2.36
N LEU A 114 6.63 2.88 -3.24
CA LEU A 114 7.33 3.99 -3.89
C LEU A 114 6.52 5.27 -3.77
N ALA A 115 7.17 6.39 -3.44
CA ALA A 115 6.55 7.70 -3.47
C ALA A 115 7.49 8.76 -4.05
N LEU A 116 6.91 9.85 -4.57
CA LEU A 116 7.65 11.00 -5.07
C LEU A 116 7.37 12.24 -4.19
N VAL A 117 8.45 12.88 -3.73
CA VAL A 117 8.40 14.19 -3.05
C VAL A 117 9.28 15.16 -3.81
N GLY A 118 8.69 16.13 -4.48
CA GLY A 118 9.42 17.04 -5.38
C GLY A 118 10.11 16.26 -6.53
N THR A 119 11.45 16.20 -6.49
CA THR A 119 12.26 15.43 -7.44
C THR A 119 12.87 14.18 -6.82
N ARG A 120 12.53 13.84 -5.58
CA ARG A 120 13.10 12.72 -4.85
C ARG A 120 12.12 11.56 -4.77
N LEU A 121 12.50 10.40 -5.30
CA LEU A 121 11.80 9.14 -5.11
C LEU A 121 12.22 8.51 -3.77
N PHE A 122 11.24 7.97 -3.05
CA PHE A 122 11.41 7.21 -1.81
C PHE A 122 10.94 5.79 -2.06
N GLN A 123 11.82 4.81 -1.86
CA GLN A 123 11.54 3.39 -2.00
C GLN A 123 11.77 2.70 -0.67
N ILE A 124 10.72 2.17 -0.06
CA ILE A 124 10.80 1.43 1.19
C ILE A 124 11.16 -0.03 0.95
N THR A 125 11.43 -0.76 2.02
CA THR A 125 11.81 -2.17 1.98
C THR A 125 10.91 -2.99 2.90
N TRP A 126 10.71 -4.28 2.62
CA TRP A 126 9.83 -5.12 3.45
C TRP A 126 10.32 -5.22 4.91
N LYS A 127 11.45 -5.85 5.15
CA LYS A 127 11.99 -6.16 6.49
C LYS A 127 13.38 -5.58 6.76
N HIS A 128 13.91 -4.80 5.81
CA HIS A 128 15.24 -4.20 5.97
C HIS A 128 15.21 -2.84 6.67
N GLU A 129 14.03 -2.40 7.10
CA GLU A 129 13.82 -1.17 7.89
C GLU A 129 14.57 0.06 7.34
N THR A 130 14.68 0.11 6.00
CA THR A 130 15.46 1.13 5.29
C THR A 130 14.65 1.73 4.15
N VAL A 131 14.67 3.06 4.06
CA VAL A 131 14.19 3.80 2.89
C VAL A 131 15.38 4.20 2.05
N TYR A 132 15.37 3.79 0.80
CA TYR A 132 16.28 4.32 -0.21
C TYR A 132 15.67 5.55 -0.86
N THR A 133 16.49 6.57 -1.13
CA THR A 133 16.05 7.70 -1.93
C THR A 133 16.87 7.86 -3.19
N TYR A 134 16.22 8.40 -4.21
CA TYR A 134 16.85 8.61 -5.51
C TYR A 134 16.38 9.93 -6.11
N ASP A 135 17.25 10.58 -6.84
CA ASP A 135 16.85 11.66 -7.74
C ASP A 135 16.03 11.06 -8.90
N ARG A 136 14.82 11.57 -9.13
CA ARG A 136 13.87 11.06 -10.13
C ARG A 136 14.43 11.06 -11.55
N ASP A 137 15.20 12.09 -11.88
CA ASP A 137 15.62 12.31 -13.27
C ASP A 137 16.89 11.54 -13.63
N THR A 138 17.74 11.25 -12.66
CA THR A 138 19.04 10.58 -12.87
C THR A 138 19.13 9.19 -12.25
N PHE A 139 18.23 8.82 -11.31
CA PHE A 139 18.31 7.65 -10.43
C PHE A 139 19.55 7.64 -9.54
N LYS A 140 20.23 8.78 -9.40
CA LYS A 140 21.34 8.91 -8.46
C LYS A 140 20.83 8.69 -7.03
N LYS A 141 21.50 7.81 -6.30
CA LYS A 141 21.16 7.53 -4.88
C LYS A 141 21.36 8.77 -4.03
N GLY A 142 20.37 9.07 -3.22
CA GLY A 142 20.39 10.08 -2.17
C GLY A 142 20.59 9.47 -0.78
N PRO A 143 20.29 10.24 0.28
CA PRO A 143 20.30 9.75 1.66
C PRO A 143 19.38 8.56 1.86
N THR A 144 19.70 7.69 2.79
CA THR A 144 18.82 6.63 3.30
C THR A 144 18.29 7.01 4.67
N PHE A 145 17.09 6.51 5.01
CA PHE A 145 16.52 6.72 6.33
C PHE A 145 16.14 5.39 6.98
N PRO A 146 16.37 5.23 8.28
CA PRO A 146 15.89 4.07 9.00
C PRO A 146 14.41 4.24 9.39
N TYR A 147 13.71 3.13 9.53
CA TYR A 147 12.42 3.02 10.19
C TYR A 147 12.32 1.66 10.89
N SER A 148 11.29 1.42 11.70
CA SER A 148 11.08 0.14 12.36
C SER A 148 9.84 -0.55 11.84
N GLY A 149 9.88 -1.88 11.76
CA GLY A 149 8.80 -2.73 11.29
C GLY A 149 8.83 -3.00 9.79
N GLU A 150 7.75 -3.59 9.29
CA GLU A 150 7.60 -3.89 7.87
C GLU A 150 7.16 -2.63 7.09
N GLY A 151 7.62 -2.52 5.85
CA GLY A 151 7.12 -1.52 4.90
C GLY A 151 6.46 -2.22 3.73
N TRP A 152 5.21 -1.79 3.36
CA TRP A 152 4.46 -2.36 2.26
C TRP A 152 4.15 -1.32 1.18
N GLY A 153 3.26 -0.38 1.44
CA GLY A 153 2.91 0.69 0.51
C GLY A 153 3.42 2.06 0.97
N LEU A 154 3.58 2.98 0.05
CA LEU A 154 4.01 4.35 0.32
C LEU A 154 3.41 5.31 -0.68
N CYS A 155 2.80 6.41 -0.20
CA CYS A 155 2.42 7.54 -1.04
C CYS A 155 2.74 8.88 -0.36
N HIS A 156 2.61 10.00 -1.08
CA HIS A 156 2.83 11.36 -0.56
C HIS A 156 1.57 12.21 -0.74
N ASN A 157 1.03 12.75 0.34
CA ASN A 157 -0.22 13.54 0.33
C ASN A 157 -0.01 15.05 0.14
N GLY A 158 1.19 15.47 -0.25
CA GLY A 158 1.59 16.86 -0.39
C GLY A 158 2.29 17.45 0.84
N GLN A 159 2.17 16.82 2.01
CA GLN A 159 2.78 17.24 3.28
C GLN A 159 3.55 16.11 3.96
N GLU A 160 2.95 14.92 4.01
CA GLU A 160 3.46 13.75 4.71
C GLU A 160 3.59 12.57 3.74
N LEU A 161 4.54 11.69 4.00
CA LEU A 161 4.57 10.35 3.45
C LEU A 161 3.62 9.47 4.26
N VAL A 162 2.78 8.71 3.59
CA VAL A 162 1.84 7.76 4.20
C VAL A 162 2.31 6.36 3.88
N MET A 163 2.49 5.54 4.90
CA MET A 163 3.06 4.20 4.80
C MET A 163 2.10 3.16 5.39
N SER A 164 1.92 2.05 4.70
CA SER A 164 1.27 0.83 5.20
C SER A 164 2.32 -0.21 5.62
N ASP A 165 1.90 -1.17 6.45
CA ASP A 165 2.73 -2.25 6.99
C ASP A 165 2.06 -3.63 6.95
N GLY A 166 0.97 -3.77 6.16
CA GLY A 166 0.17 -4.98 6.08
C GLY A 166 -0.87 -5.13 7.19
N SER A 167 -0.87 -4.28 8.21
CA SER A 167 -1.93 -4.18 9.21
C SER A 167 -3.04 -3.21 8.75
N ALA A 168 -4.01 -2.96 9.64
CA ALA A 168 -5.02 -1.92 9.44
C ALA A 168 -4.49 -0.50 9.69
N ARG A 169 -3.20 -0.31 9.87
CA ARG A 169 -2.58 0.95 10.25
C ARG A 169 -1.98 1.67 9.06
N LEU A 170 -2.16 3.00 9.02
CA LEU A 170 -1.37 3.90 8.20
C LEU A 170 -0.52 4.78 9.10
N THR A 171 0.79 4.78 8.88
CA THR A 171 1.77 5.63 9.58
C THR A 171 2.12 6.81 8.71
N PHE A 172 1.97 8.03 9.25
CA PHE A 172 2.33 9.29 8.58
C PHE A 172 3.73 9.71 8.99
N ARG A 173 4.57 10.03 8.01
CA ARG A 173 6.00 10.26 8.21
C ARG A 173 6.44 11.58 7.59
N GLY A 174 7.38 12.26 8.26
CA GLY A 174 7.99 13.49 7.74
C GLY A 174 8.89 13.22 6.53
N PRO A 175 8.73 13.92 5.40
CA PRO A 175 9.50 13.64 4.17
C PRO A 175 11.00 13.94 4.30
N GLU A 176 11.41 14.82 5.22
CA GLU A 176 12.82 15.17 5.42
C GLU A 176 13.58 14.17 6.29
N THR A 177 12.91 13.47 7.19
CA THR A 177 13.54 12.60 8.19
C THR A 177 13.02 11.18 8.20
N PHE A 178 11.91 10.92 7.50
CA PHE A 178 11.14 9.69 7.53
C PHE A 178 10.66 9.26 8.94
N ARG A 179 10.72 10.14 9.94
CA ARG A 179 10.23 9.86 11.29
C ARG A 179 8.70 9.77 11.29
N ALA A 180 8.17 8.80 12.04
CA ALA A 180 6.73 8.70 12.30
C ALA A 180 6.26 9.93 13.08
N MET A 181 5.14 10.51 12.65
CA MET A 181 4.54 11.71 13.24
C MET A 181 3.19 11.39 13.89
N ARG A 182 2.40 10.56 13.24
CA ARG A 182 1.08 10.11 13.70
C ARG A 182 0.69 8.81 13.01
N GLU A 183 -0.36 8.18 13.52
CA GLU A 183 -0.92 6.94 12.96
C GLU A 183 -2.45 7.05 12.95
N VAL A 184 -3.09 6.33 12.02
CA VAL A 184 -4.54 6.08 12.03
C VAL A 184 -4.80 4.60 11.80
N VAL A 185 -5.88 4.09 12.41
CA VAL A 185 -6.37 2.74 12.15
C VAL A 185 -7.50 2.83 11.13
N VAL A 186 -7.33 2.16 10.01
CA VAL A 186 -8.32 2.14 8.92
C VAL A 186 -9.48 1.23 9.30
N ARG A 187 -10.71 1.76 9.14
CA ARG A 187 -11.94 1.05 9.53
C ARG A 187 -13.03 1.19 8.46
N GLU A 188 -13.74 0.11 8.23
CA GLU A 188 -14.97 0.08 7.44
C GLU A 188 -16.12 -0.39 8.33
N GLY A 189 -17.16 0.43 8.47
CA GLY A 189 -18.29 0.10 9.35
C GLY A 189 -17.90 -0.14 10.83
N GLY A 190 -16.79 0.46 11.28
CA GLY A 190 -16.24 0.29 12.63
C GLY A 190 -15.24 -0.86 12.76
N GLN A 191 -15.15 -1.77 11.80
CA GLN A 191 -14.20 -2.89 11.83
C GLN A 191 -12.87 -2.49 11.18
N PRO A 192 -11.70 -2.91 11.71
CA PRO A 192 -10.42 -2.67 11.07
C PRO A 192 -10.33 -3.35 9.71
N VAL A 193 -9.62 -2.71 8.78
CA VAL A 193 -9.31 -3.25 7.45
C VAL A 193 -7.83 -3.57 7.40
N ASP A 194 -7.50 -4.82 7.65
CA ASP A 194 -6.12 -5.32 7.59
C ASP A 194 -5.64 -5.55 6.15
N SER A 195 -4.37 -5.89 6.02
CA SER A 195 -3.73 -6.23 4.74
C SER A 195 -3.64 -5.05 3.78
N LEU A 196 -3.54 -3.82 4.30
CA LEU A 196 -3.28 -2.63 3.49
C LEU A 196 -1.90 -2.74 2.85
N ASN A 197 -1.86 -2.64 1.53
CA ASN A 197 -0.63 -2.81 0.75
C ASN A 197 -0.28 -1.53 0.01
N GLU A 198 -0.12 -1.59 -1.30
CA GLU A 198 0.28 -0.45 -2.11
C GLU A 198 -0.69 0.71 -2.00
N LEU A 199 -0.16 1.94 -1.98
CA LEU A 199 -0.87 3.17 -1.65
C LEU A 199 -0.74 4.23 -2.73
N GLU A 200 -1.85 4.94 -3.00
CA GLU A 200 -1.84 6.18 -3.78
C GLU A 200 -2.57 7.31 -3.05
N CYS A 201 -1.92 8.46 -2.93
CA CYS A 201 -2.48 9.65 -2.29
C CYS A 201 -3.07 10.61 -3.32
N VAL A 202 -4.41 10.83 -3.30
CA VAL A 202 -5.11 11.68 -4.27
C VAL A 202 -6.00 12.69 -3.56
N GLY A 203 -5.66 13.97 -3.68
CA GLY A 203 -6.38 15.04 -3.00
C GLY A 203 -6.48 14.78 -1.49
N PRO A 204 -7.69 14.75 -0.89
CA PRO A 204 -7.87 14.52 0.54
C PRO A 204 -7.94 13.03 0.92
N HIS A 205 -7.64 12.10 0.01
CA HIS A 205 -7.83 10.67 0.22
C HIS A 205 -6.57 9.86 0.01
N VAL A 206 -6.51 8.71 0.67
CA VAL A 206 -5.56 7.62 0.40
C VAL A 206 -6.32 6.45 -0.21
N TYR A 207 -5.82 5.93 -1.32
CA TYR A 207 -6.29 4.67 -1.92
C TYR A 207 -5.30 3.57 -1.55
N ALA A 208 -5.82 2.40 -1.21
CA ALA A 208 -4.99 1.27 -0.80
C ALA A 208 -5.46 -0.02 -1.45
N ASN A 209 -4.55 -0.81 -2.00
CA ASN A 209 -4.81 -2.21 -2.28
C ASN A 209 -5.01 -2.97 -0.97
N VAL A 210 -6.01 -3.86 -0.93
CA VAL A 210 -6.18 -4.83 0.16
C VAL A 210 -5.61 -6.17 -0.30
N TRP A 211 -4.45 -6.55 0.23
CA TRP A 211 -3.70 -7.72 -0.21
C TRP A 211 -4.51 -9.01 -0.16
N MET A 212 -4.27 -9.94 -1.09
CA MET A 212 -5.00 -11.20 -1.32
C MET A 212 -6.46 -11.00 -1.74
N THR A 213 -6.84 -9.78 -2.16
CA THR A 213 -8.17 -9.49 -2.70
C THR A 213 -8.05 -8.72 -4.01
N GLU A 214 -9.17 -8.61 -4.76
CA GLU A 214 -9.30 -7.71 -5.91
C GLU A 214 -9.99 -6.40 -5.50
N ARG A 215 -9.68 -5.91 -4.29
CA ARG A 215 -10.33 -4.77 -3.66
C ARG A 215 -9.36 -3.62 -3.44
N ILE A 216 -9.81 -2.40 -3.77
CA ILE A 216 -9.16 -1.16 -3.39
C ILE A 216 -10.08 -0.41 -2.44
N VAL A 217 -9.54 0.23 -1.40
CA VAL A 217 -10.30 1.08 -0.48
C VAL A 217 -9.84 2.52 -0.60
N ARG A 218 -10.80 3.47 -0.55
CA ARG A 218 -10.55 4.91 -0.42
C ARG A 218 -10.73 5.31 1.04
N ILE A 219 -9.72 5.91 1.62
CA ILE A 219 -9.58 6.18 3.05
C ILE A 219 -9.53 7.69 3.28
N ASP A 220 -10.24 8.17 4.30
CA ASP A 220 -10.00 9.50 4.88
C ASP A 220 -8.76 9.43 5.79
N PRO A 221 -7.64 10.08 5.45
CA PRO A 221 -6.39 10.00 6.22
C PRO A 221 -6.43 10.71 7.58
N LYS A 222 -7.49 11.49 7.88
CA LYS A 222 -7.66 12.14 9.16
C LYS A 222 -8.31 11.22 10.19
N THR A 223 -9.27 10.43 9.75
CA THR A 223 -10.10 9.58 10.63
C THR A 223 -9.79 8.09 10.50
N GLY A 224 -9.18 7.67 9.39
CA GLY A 224 -9.02 6.27 9.02
C GLY A 224 -10.30 5.63 8.46
N ALA A 225 -11.38 6.39 8.29
CA ALA A 225 -12.63 5.85 7.78
C ALA A 225 -12.51 5.47 6.29
N VAL A 226 -12.96 4.26 5.93
CA VAL A 226 -13.15 3.87 4.54
C VAL A 226 -14.37 4.59 3.98
N THR A 227 -14.15 5.47 3.00
CA THR A 227 -15.20 6.28 2.35
C THR A 227 -15.72 5.63 1.06
N ALA A 228 -14.92 4.77 0.43
CA ALA A 228 -15.37 3.95 -0.70
C ALA A 228 -14.64 2.60 -0.72
N THR A 229 -15.32 1.60 -1.22
CA THR A 229 -14.75 0.31 -1.63
C THR A 229 -14.91 0.16 -3.13
N ILE A 230 -13.82 -0.13 -3.81
CA ILE A 230 -13.73 -0.27 -5.26
C ILE A 230 -13.51 -1.75 -5.59
N ASP A 231 -14.44 -2.33 -6.32
CA ASP A 231 -14.32 -3.67 -6.88
C ASP A 231 -13.49 -3.62 -8.17
N ALA A 232 -12.29 -4.20 -8.12
CA ALA A 232 -11.38 -4.35 -9.23
C ALA A 232 -11.31 -5.81 -9.73
N SER A 233 -12.30 -6.61 -9.40
CA SER A 233 -12.40 -8.00 -9.86
C SER A 233 -12.50 -8.09 -11.37
N ASN A 234 -11.97 -9.19 -11.91
CA ASN A 234 -12.04 -9.53 -13.33
C ASN A 234 -11.35 -8.55 -14.31
N LEU A 235 -10.46 -7.69 -13.82
CA LEU A 235 -9.63 -6.86 -14.70
C LEU A 235 -8.76 -7.71 -15.62
N LEU A 236 -8.07 -8.70 -15.04
CA LEU A 236 -7.28 -9.64 -15.81
C LEU A 236 -8.14 -10.86 -16.18
N PRO A 237 -8.31 -11.16 -17.49
CA PRO A 237 -9.07 -12.34 -17.94
C PRO A 237 -8.50 -13.62 -17.35
N ALA A 238 -9.36 -14.60 -17.06
CA ALA A 238 -8.96 -15.87 -16.44
C ALA A 238 -7.85 -16.60 -17.24
N ALA A 239 -7.89 -16.52 -18.57
CA ALA A 239 -6.88 -17.12 -19.44
C ALA A 239 -5.48 -16.48 -19.30
N GLU A 240 -5.39 -15.27 -18.77
CA GLU A 240 -4.13 -14.52 -18.59
C GLU A 240 -3.63 -14.55 -17.13
N ARG A 241 -4.35 -15.21 -16.24
CA ARG A 241 -3.99 -15.28 -14.80
C ARG A 241 -2.91 -16.32 -14.47
N TYR A 242 -2.58 -17.20 -15.42
CA TYR A 242 -1.54 -18.22 -15.18
C TYR A 242 -0.17 -17.56 -15.00
N GLY A 243 0.46 -17.85 -13.86
CA GLY A 243 1.77 -17.29 -13.51
C GLY A 243 1.72 -15.86 -12.94
N THR A 244 0.54 -15.26 -12.81
CA THR A 244 0.38 -13.94 -12.15
C THR A 244 0.15 -14.10 -10.65
N ASP A 245 0.34 -13.00 -9.92
CA ASP A 245 0.08 -12.89 -8.49
C ASP A 245 -1.04 -11.85 -8.26
N VAL A 246 -1.17 -11.26 -7.08
CA VAL A 246 -2.28 -10.40 -6.68
C VAL A 246 -2.28 -9.03 -7.36
N LEU A 247 -3.47 -8.41 -7.40
CA LEU A 247 -3.65 -6.99 -7.68
C LEU A 247 -2.77 -6.15 -6.75
N ASN A 248 -1.90 -5.32 -7.29
CA ASN A 248 -1.05 -4.40 -6.54
C ASN A 248 -0.45 -3.34 -7.45
N GLY A 249 -0.58 -2.08 -7.08
CA GLY A 249 -0.09 -0.93 -7.83
C GLY A 249 -1.21 -0.01 -8.29
N ILE A 250 -1.21 1.22 -7.77
CA ILE A 250 -2.17 2.29 -8.09
C ILE A 250 -1.35 3.55 -8.36
N ALA A 251 -1.61 4.24 -9.47
CA ALA A 251 -1.08 5.58 -9.70
C ALA A 251 -2.17 6.47 -10.31
N HIS A 252 -2.32 7.70 -9.82
CA HIS A 252 -3.29 8.66 -10.31
C HIS A 252 -2.73 9.52 -11.43
N ASP A 253 -3.50 9.73 -12.49
CA ASP A 253 -3.20 10.68 -13.55
C ASP A 253 -4.07 11.93 -13.39
N PRO A 254 -3.51 13.02 -12.82
CA PRO A 254 -4.27 14.23 -12.57
C PRO A 254 -4.66 14.99 -13.85
N SER A 255 -4.07 14.66 -15.01
CA SER A 255 -4.37 15.36 -16.27
C SER A 255 -5.77 15.02 -16.82
N ASN A 256 -6.31 13.86 -16.44
CA ASN A 256 -7.60 13.36 -16.95
C ASN A 256 -8.44 12.63 -15.89
N ASP A 257 -8.02 12.73 -14.62
CA ASP A 257 -8.65 12.12 -13.45
C ASP A 257 -8.94 10.63 -13.65
N THR A 258 -7.90 9.90 -14.05
CA THR A 258 -7.92 8.45 -14.19
C THR A 258 -6.86 7.80 -13.30
N PHE A 259 -7.00 6.50 -13.07
CA PHE A 259 -6.02 5.71 -12.35
C PHE A 259 -5.35 4.71 -13.29
N LEU A 260 -4.09 4.44 -13.02
CA LEU A 260 -3.36 3.31 -13.57
C LEU A 260 -3.32 2.22 -12.50
N ILE A 261 -3.76 1.02 -12.82
CA ILE A 261 -3.73 -0.12 -11.91
C ILE A 261 -3.17 -1.36 -12.58
N THR A 262 -2.43 -2.16 -11.83
CA THR A 262 -1.83 -3.41 -12.29
C THR A 262 -1.78 -4.45 -11.16
N GLY A 263 -1.03 -5.50 -11.33
CA GLY A 263 -0.77 -6.50 -10.29
C GLY A 263 0.64 -7.09 -10.42
N LYS A 264 1.04 -7.82 -9.40
CA LYS A 264 2.32 -8.52 -9.36
C LYS A 264 2.37 -9.57 -10.46
N LEU A 265 3.39 -9.48 -11.32
CA LEU A 265 3.57 -10.36 -12.47
C LEU A 265 2.41 -10.31 -13.50
N TRP A 266 1.65 -9.24 -13.52
CA TRP A 266 0.60 -9.09 -14.52
C TRP A 266 1.19 -8.65 -15.87
N PRO A 267 0.69 -9.18 -17.01
CA PRO A 267 1.13 -8.78 -18.35
C PRO A 267 0.48 -7.48 -18.82
N LYS A 268 -0.40 -6.89 -18.01
CA LYS A 268 -1.21 -5.71 -18.36
C LYS A 268 -1.23 -4.68 -17.24
N LEU A 269 -1.28 -3.42 -17.65
CA LEU A 269 -1.57 -2.25 -16.85
C LEU A 269 -2.83 -1.59 -17.42
N PHE A 270 -3.76 -1.20 -16.56
CA PHE A 270 -5.06 -0.69 -16.96
C PHE A 270 -5.20 0.78 -16.57
N ARG A 271 -5.59 1.63 -17.51
CA ARG A 271 -6.12 2.96 -17.21
C ARG A 271 -7.61 2.82 -16.93
N VAL A 272 -8.06 3.33 -15.80
CA VAL A 272 -9.41 3.10 -15.30
C VAL A 272 -10.04 4.36 -14.72
N ARG A 273 -11.38 4.33 -14.59
CA ARG A 273 -12.16 5.20 -13.70
C ARG A 273 -12.84 4.37 -12.63
N PHE A 274 -13.01 4.94 -11.46
CA PHE A 274 -13.82 4.36 -10.40
C PHE A 274 -15.24 4.95 -10.50
N VAL A 275 -16.21 4.10 -10.84
CA VAL A 275 -17.60 4.48 -11.13
C VAL A 275 -18.57 3.69 -10.24
N ARG A 276 -19.79 4.23 -10.05
CA ARG A 276 -20.89 3.55 -9.35
C ARG A 276 -21.47 2.37 -10.10
#